data_639df88000c4244a63566f7d2d330117
#
_entry.id   639df88000c4244a63566f7d2d330117
#
_cell.length_a   1.000
_cell.length_b   1.000
_cell.length_c   1.000
_cell.angle_alpha   90.00
_cell.angle_beta   90.00
_cell.angle_gamma   90.00
#
_symmetry.space_group_name_H-M   'P 1'
#
loop_
_entity.id
_entity.type
_entity.pdbx_description
1 polymer ?
#
loop_
_entity_poly.entity_id
_entity_poly.type
_entity_poly.pdbx_seq_one_letter_code
_entity_poly.pdbx_strand_id
1 'polypeptide(L)'
;MEHIKTLIIGSGPAGYTAAIYAGRADLKPVLYAGLQPGGQLTTTTIVENFPGYPNGVDGNQMMMDMREQAERFGTEMRDGSITHIEFENRPYRVEDEDGKAFTTDTIIIATGATAKYLGLEDEEKYKGQGVSACATCDGFFYRKRTVAVVGGGDTACEEALYLASLAKKVYMIVRKPFLRAAEIMQQRVKEKENIEILFETNTKGLFGDNGVEGAHLVRHLGEPNEEAFDIAIDGFFLAIGHKPNTELFKGHIDLDEQGFIKVVPGTATTNLPGIFAAGDVADPIYRQGVVAAGSGAKAAIEADRYLQKL
;
A
#
# COMPACT_ATOMS: atom_id res chain seq x y z
N MET A 1 -18.92 25.21 -16.50
CA MET A 1 -18.32 24.15 -15.64
C MET A 1 -17.15 23.60 -16.40
N GLU A 2 -16.02 23.43 -15.76
CA GLU A 2 -14.83 22.83 -16.37
C GLU A 2 -15.13 21.37 -16.77
N HIS A 3 -14.52 20.90 -17.88
CA HIS A 3 -14.63 19.51 -18.32
C HIS A 3 -13.23 18.92 -18.49
N ILE A 4 -12.99 17.77 -17.85
CA ILE A 4 -11.74 17.02 -17.85
C ILE A 4 -11.98 15.73 -18.63
N LYS A 5 -11.19 15.44 -19.64
CA LYS A 5 -11.33 14.20 -20.43
C LYS A 5 -11.00 12.95 -19.61
N THR A 6 -9.90 13.00 -18.83
CA THR A 6 -9.44 11.90 -17.98
C THR A 6 -8.99 12.43 -16.63
N LEU A 7 -9.70 12.03 -15.57
CA LEU A 7 -9.34 12.33 -14.19
C LEU A 7 -8.55 11.14 -13.60
N ILE A 8 -7.45 11.45 -12.91
CA ILE A 8 -6.66 10.48 -12.14
C ILE A 8 -6.70 10.88 -10.68
N ILE A 9 -7.11 9.96 -9.79
CA ILE A 9 -7.21 10.20 -8.35
C ILE A 9 -6.13 9.42 -7.62
N GLY A 10 -5.12 10.13 -7.13
CA GLY A 10 -3.97 9.59 -6.41
C GLY A 10 -2.67 9.65 -7.21
N SER A 11 -1.57 9.91 -6.51
CA SER A 11 -0.25 10.24 -7.05
C SER A 11 0.85 9.22 -6.73
N GLY A 12 0.47 8.01 -6.32
CA GLY A 12 1.42 6.90 -6.19
C GLY A 12 1.96 6.41 -7.54
N PRO A 13 2.81 5.36 -7.57
CA PRO A 13 3.35 4.81 -8.82
C PRO A 13 2.30 4.45 -9.86
N ALA A 14 1.11 3.98 -9.43
CA ALA A 14 -0.01 3.72 -10.33
C ALA A 14 -0.54 5.01 -10.99
N GLY A 15 -0.78 6.06 -10.17
CA GLY A 15 -1.32 7.32 -10.65
C GLY A 15 -0.37 8.04 -11.60
N TYR A 16 0.90 8.21 -11.23
CA TYR A 16 1.87 8.86 -12.13
C TYR A 16 2.13 8.05 -13.40
N THR A 17 2.16 6.70 -13.31
CA THR A 17 2.29 5.90 -14.53
C THR A 17 1.05 6.02 -15.42
N ALA A 18 -0.15 6.02 -14.85
CA ALA A 18 -1.38 6.28 -15.61
C ALA A 18 -1.32 7.66 -16.28
N ALA A 19 -0.86 8.68 -15.56
CA ALA A 19 -0.71 10.05 -16.08
C ALA A 19 0.27 10.12 -17.26
N ILE A 20 1.43 9.45 -17.17
CA ILE A 20 2.41 9.36 -18.26
C ILE A 20 1.78 8.74 -19.50
N TYR A 21 1.08 7.61 -19.37
CA TYR A 21 0.48 6.91 -20.51
C TYR A 21 -0.70 7.68 -21.10
N ALA A 22 -1.56 8.26 -20.26
CA ALA A 22 -2.68 9.09 -20.69
C ALA A 22 -2.20 10.39 -21.38
N GLY A 23 -1.16 11.05 -20.84
CA GLY A 23 -0.55 12.22 -21.47
C GLY A 23 0.03 11.91 -22.85
N ARG A 24 0.75 10.77 -22.98
CA ARG A 24 1.29 10.32 -24.28
C ARG A 24 0.21 9.95 -25.30
N ALA A 25 -0.99 9.58 -24.85
CA ALA A 25 -2.16 9.34 -25.70
C ALA A 25 -2.99 10.62 -25.98
N ASP A 26 -2.50 11.81 -25.59
CA ASP A 26 -3.18 13.10 -25.72
C ASP A 26 -4.59 13.13 -25.04
N LEU A 27 -4.71 12.40 -23.94
CA LEU A 27 -5.95 12.41 -23.16
C LEU A 27 -6.08 13.64 -22.25
N LYS A 28 -5.05 14.50 -22.19
CA LYS A 28 -4.98 15.71 -21.35
C LYS A 28 -5.41 15.41 -19.91
N PRO A 29 -4.73 14.47 -19.25
CA PRO A 29 -5.14 14.03 -17.92
C PRO A 29 -4.93 15.13 -16.88
N VAL A 30 -5.86 15.19 -15.91
CA VAL A 30 -5.71 15.95 -14.68
C VAL A 30 -5.54 14.95 -13.54
N LEU A 31 -4.50 15.11 -12.74
CA LEU A 31 -4.21 14.24 -11.60
C LEU A 31 -4.35 15.02 -10.29
N TYR A 32 -5.23 14.56 -9.41
CA TYR A 32 -5.31 15.02 -8.01
C TYR A 32 -4.41 14.19 -7.13
N ALA A 33 -3.45 14.87 -6.47
CA ALA A 33 -2.37 14.19 -5.75
C ALA A 33 -2.81 13.48 -4.46
N GLY A 34 -3.90 13.92 -3.85
CA GLY A 34 -4.36 13.44 -2.56
C GLY A 34 -3.57 14.04 -1.38
N LEU A 35 -3.84 13.54 -0.18
CA LEU A 35 -3.23 14.04 1.07
C LEU A 35 -1.72 13.75 1.18
N GLN A 36 -1.23 12.76 0.46
CA GLN A 36 0.18 12.36 0.46
C GLN A 36 0.70 12.28 -0.97
N PRO A 37 1.16 13.41 -1.55
CA PRO A 37 1.74 13.43 -2.89
C PRO A 37 2.92 12.45 -3.03
N GLY A 38 2.89 11.59 -4.05
CA GLY A 38 3.85 10.52 -4.26
C GLY A 38 3.49 9.19 -3.58
N GLY A 39 2.50 9.18 -2.67
CA GLY A 39 2.00 7.98 -2.00
C GLY A 39 3.01 7.35 -1.04
N GLN A 40 2.86 6.05 -0.78
CA GLN A 40 3.62 5.36 0.26
C GLN A 40 5.14 5.30 0.02
N LEU A 41 5.61 5.37 -1.21
CA LEU A 41 7.06 5.36 -1.48
C LEU A 41 7.78 6.58 -0.91
N THR A 42 7.07 7.68 -0.64
CA THR A 42 7.65 8.87 0.02
C THR A 42 7.92 8.66 1.52
N THR A 43 7.45 7.58 2.11
CA THR A 43 7.69 7.23 3.51
C THR A 43 8.82 6.22 3.71
N THR A 44 9.41 5.72 2.62
CA THR A 44 10.59 4.85 2.66
C THR A 44 11.85 5.63 2.30
N THR A 45 13.01 5.10 2.69
CA THR A 45 14.31 5.74 2.39
C THR A 45 14.80 5.34 1.00
N ILE A 46 15.30 4.12 0.86
CA ILE A 46 15.86 3.63 -0.41
C ILE A 46 14.98 2.53 -0.99
N VAL A 47 14.59 2.71 -2.25
CA VAL A 47 13.87 1.74 -3.06
C VAL A 47 14.86 0.98 -3.91
N GLU A 48 15.09 -0.31 -3.62
CA GLU A 48 16.05 -1.16 -4.35
C GLU A 48 15.38 -2.14 -5.31
N ASN A 49 14.06 -2.29 -5.21
CA ASN A 49 13.28 -3.30 -5.94
C ASN A 49 12.44 -2.73 -7.09
N PHE A 50 12.68 -1.47 -7.50
CA PHE A 50 12.08 -0.91 -8.69
C PHE A 50 13.07 -0.98 -9.86
N PRO A 51 12.75 -1.66 -10.98
CA PRO A 51 13.66 -1.80 -12.12
C PRO A 51 14.04 -0.45 -12.72
N GLY A 52 15.32 -0.30 -13.10
CA GLY A 52 15.88 0.92 -13.68
C GLY A 52 16.83 1.67 -12.72
N TYR A 53 16.86 1.30 -11.45
CA TYR A 53 17.73 1.90 -10.43
C TYR A 53 18.71 0.85 -9.87
N PRO A 54 19.84 0.59 -10.53
CA PRO A 54 20.76 -0.51 -10.16
C PRO A 54 21.42 -0.31 -8.79
N ASN A 55 21.46 0.91 -8.28
CA ASN A 55 22.04 1.26 -6.99
C ASN A 55 20.96 1.68 -5.96
N GLY A 56 19.67 1.39 -6.24
CA GLY A 56 18.57 1.94 -5.48
C GLY A 56 18.33 3.43 -5.79
N VAL A 57 17.25 3.96 -5.26
CA VAL A 57 16.86 5.37 -5.38
C VAL A 57 16.12 5.79 -4.12
N ASP A 58 16.31 7.03 -3.67
CA ASP A 58 15.48 7.61 -2.62
C ASP A 58 14.01 7.64 -3.07
N GLY A 59 13.10 7.20 -2.18
CA GLY A 59 11.69 7.07 -2.52
C GLY A 59 11.05 8.40 -2.93
N ASN A 60 11.40 9.52 -2.27
CA ASN A 60 10.90 10.84 -2.63
C ASN A 60 11.44 11.26 -4.00
N GLN A 61 12.74 11.06 -4.25
CA GLN A 61 13.35 11.40 -5.54
C GLN A 61 12.69 10.62 -6.68
N MET A 62 12.47 9.33 -6.51
CA MET A 62 11.78 8.51 -7.51
C MET A 62 10.38 9.05 -7.83
N MET A 63 9.61 9.44 -6.79
CA MET A 63 8.27 9.96 -7.00
C MET A 63 8.28 11.35 -7.62
N MET A 64 9.29 12.18 -7.33
CA MET A 64 9.52 13.47 -8.04
C MET A 64 9.85 13.24 -9.51
N ASP A 65 10.72 12.30 -9.84
CA ASP A 65 11.07 11.95 -11.23
C ASP A 65 9.85 11.48 -12.02
N MET A 66 8.98 10.65 -11.41
CA MET A 66 7.74 10.18 -12.04
C MET A 66 6.73 11.32 -12.25
N ARG A 67 6.62 12.25 -11.29
CA ARG A 67 5.80 13.45 -11.41
C ARG A 67 6.28 14.32 -12.57
N GLU A 68 7.56 14.66 -12.60
CA GLU A 68 8.16 15.47 -13.67
C GLU A 68 7.97 14.81 -15.05
N GLN A 69 8.10 13.49 -15.11
CA GLN A 69 7.85 12.75 -16.34
C GLN A 69 6.38 12.86 -16.79
N ALA A 70 5.41 12.80 -15.89
CA ALA A 70 4.00 12.94 -16.21
C ALA A 70 3.66 14.38 -16.66
N GLU A 71 4.19 15.41 -15.97
CA GLU A 71 4.04 16.83 -16.33
C GLU A 71 4.64 17.12 -17.71
N ARG A 72 5.79 16.53 -18.06
CA ARG A 72 6.42 16.65 -19.39
C ARG A 72 5.50 16.17 -20.52
N PHE A 73 4.62 15.20 -20.25
CA PHE A 73 3.64 14.72 -21.22
C PHE A 73 2.28 15.44 -21.13
N GLY A 74 2.23 16.58 -20.44
CA GLY A 74 1.07 17.45 -20.41
C GLY A 74 0.00 17.06 -19.39
N THR A 75 0.34 16.26 -18.38
CA THR A 75 -0.56 16.04 -17.23
C THR A 75 -0.62 17.32 -16.39
N GLU A 76 -1.82 17.80 -16.12
CA GLU A 76 -2.05 18.85 -15.14
C GLU A 76 -2.07 18.23 -13.73
N MET A 77 -1.15 18.67 -12.87
CA MET A 77 -1.10 18.25 -11.47
C MET A 77 -1.92 19.23 -10.62
N ARG A 78 -2.79 18.68 -9.77
CA ARG A 78 -3.56 19.43 -8.79
C ARG A 78 -3.28 18.87 -7.41
N ASP A 79 -2.97 19.75 -6.48
CA ASP A 79 -2.90 19.41 -5.07
C ASP A 79 -4.33 19.24 -4.52
N GLY A 80 -4.46 18.55 -3.38
CA GLY A 80 -5.74 18.30 -2.75
C GLY A 80 -6.42 17.01 -3.18
N SER A 81 -7.64 16.82 -2.72
CA SER A 81 -8.38 15.56 -2.78
C SER A 81 -9.74 15.72 -3.46
N ILE A 82 -10.21 14.67 -4.11
CA ILE A 82 -11.60 14.56 -4.55
C ILE A 82 -12.44 14.14 -3.35
N THR A 83 -13.54 14.85 -3.11
CA THR A 83 -14.43 14.63 -1.96
C THR A 83 -15.79 14.07 -2.33
N HIS A 84 -16.23 14.29 -3.57
CA HIS A 84 -17.53 13.81 -4.04
C HIS A 84 -17.50 13.44 -5.53
N ILE A 85 -18.24 12.39 -5.91
CA ILE A 85 -18.47 11.95 -7.29
C ILE A 85 -19.92 11.54 -7.43
N GLU A 86 -20.61 12.07 -8.45
CA GLU A 86 -21.95 11.62 -8.86
C GLU A 86 -21.80 10.52 -9.93
N PHE A 87 -22.19 9.29 -9.59
CA PHE A 87 -21.97 8.10 -10.44
C PHE A 87 -23.12 7.78 -11.38
N GLU A 88 -24.28 8.44 -11.22
CA GLU A 88 -25.52 8.10 -11.92
C GLU A 88 -25.53 8.55 -13.38
N ASN A 89 -24.84 9.63 -13.70
CA ASN A 89 -24.85 10.24 -15.01
C ASN A 89 -23.44 10.42 -15.58
N ARG A 90 -23.34 10.40 -16.90
CA ARG A 90 -22.10 10.69 -17.64
C ARG A 90 -22.27 11.92 -18.55
N PRO A 91 -21.24 12.79 -18.66
CA PRO A 91 -19.96 12.76 -17.95
C PRO A 91 -20.15 12.85 -16.42
N TYR A 92 -19.28 12.18 -15.67
CA TYR A 92 -19.33 12.16 -14.20
C TYR A 92 -19.11 13.55 -13.63
N ARG A 93 -19.96 13.99 -12.71
CA ARG A 93 -19.73 15.22 -11.96
C ARG A 93 -18.89 14.93 -10.72
N VAL A 94 -17.85 15.72 -10.53
CA VAL A 94 -16.86 15.54 -9.47
C VAL A 94 -16.68 16.85 -8.72
N GLU A 95 -16.41 16.76 -7.42
CA GLU A 95 -16.12 17.92 -6.57
C GLU A 95 -14.84 17.67 -5.74
N ASP A 96 -13.97 18.66 -5.70
CA ASP A 96 -12.76 18.62 -4.89
C ASP A 96 -12.99 19.17 -3.47
N GLU A 97 -11.94 19.16 -2.65
CA GLU A 97 -12.02 19.59 -1.24
C GLU A 97 -12.30 21.10 -1.07
N ASP A 98 -12.04 21.90 -2.08
CA ASP A 98 -12.36 23.34 -2.09
C ASP A 98 -13.79 23.62 -2.58
N GLY A 99 -14.57 22.59 -2.89
CA GLY A 99 -15.94 22.68 -3.40
C GLY A 99 -16.01 23.07 -4.89
N LYS A 100 -14.88 22.97 -5.63
CA LYS A 100 -14.86 23.22 -7.07
C LYS A 100 -15.43 22.02 -7.80
N ALA A 101 -16.52 22.22 -8.53
CA ALA A 101 -17.17 21.18 -9.32
C ALA A 101 -16.75 21.20 -10.79
N PHE A 102 -16.53 20.03 -11.38
CA PHE A 102 -16.20 19.82 -12.79
C PHE A 102 -16.81 18.50 -13.30
N THR A 103 -16.72 18.25 -14.59
CA THR A 103 -17.15 16.98 -15.17
C THR A 103 -15.99 16.21 -15.79
N THR A 104 -16.11 14.87 -15.86
CA THR A 104 -15.09 14.03 -16.49
C THR A 104 -15.70 12.86 -17.25
N ASP A 105 -15.08 12.47 -18.38
CA ASP A 105 -15.51 11.33 -19.17
C ASP A 105 -15.01 10.00 -18.59
N THR A 106 -13.77 10.01 -18.05
CA THR A 106 -13.16 8.82 -17.46
C THR A 106 -12.46 9.13 -16.14
N ILE A 107 -12.46 8.15 -15.24
CA ILE A 107 -11.81 8.22 -13.93
C ILE A 107 -10.86 7.02 -13.78
N ILE A 108 -9.60 7.29 -13.41
CA ILE A 108 -8.64 6.28 -12.98
C ILE A 108 -8.43 6.41 -11.48
N ILE A 109 -8.88 5.43 -10.73
CA ILE A 109 -8.74 5.38 -9.26
C ILE A 109 -7.39 4.74 -8.93
N ALA A 110 -6.49 5.53 -8.35
CA ALA A 110 -5.13 5.14 -7.96
C ALA A 110 -4.82 5.55 -6.50
N THR A 111 -5.84 5.51 -5.64
CA THR A 111 -5.80 6.00 -4.27
C THR A 111 -4.99 5.12 -3.30
N GLY A 112 -4.58 3.92 -3.75
CA GLY A 112 -3.74 3.02 -2.99
C GLY A 112 -4.43 2.38 -1.78
N ALA A 113 -3.61 1.86 -0.86
CA ALA A 113 -4.04 1.27 0.40
C ALA A 113 -3.09 1.72 1.52
N THR A 114 -3.60 1.87 2.73
CA THR A 114 -2.83 2.28 3.89
C THR A 114 -2.52 1.07 4.77
N ALA A 115 -1.25 0.88 5.13
CA ALA A 115 -0.85 -0.16 6.08
C ALA A 115 -1.50 0.08 7.44
N LYS A 116 -1.92 -1.00 8.10
CA LYS A 116 -2.41 -0.94 9.47
C LYS A 116 -1.25 -0.97 10.45
N TYR A 117 -1.32 -0.12 11.44
CA TYR A 117 -0.38 -0.03 12.55
C TYR A 117 -1.07 -0.46 13.86
N LEU A 118 -0.30 -0.76 14.89
CA LEU A 118 -0.85 -1.09 16.22
C LEU A 118 -1.36 0.15 16.95
N GLY A 119 -0.88 1.34 16.57
CA GLY A 119 -1.19 2.60 17.22
C GLY A 119 -0.31 2.85 18.45
N LEU A 120 0.90 2.28 18.49
CA LEU A 120 1.88 2.57 19.53
C LEU A 120 2.52 3.93 19.28
N GLU A 121 2.79 4.67 20.35
CA GLU A 121 3.43 5.99 20.27
C GLU A 121 4.81 5.94 19.57
N ASP A 122 5.53 4.81 19.74
CA ASP A 122 6.87 4.62 19.20
C ASP A 122 6.89 4.21 17.71
N GLU A 123 5.76 3.74 17.14
CA GLU A 123 5.73 3.27 15.75
C GLU A 123 6.14 4.39 14.77
N GLU A 124 5.62 5.60 14.97
CA GLU A 124 5.94 6.72 14.09
C GLU A 124 7.40 7.17 14.23
N LYS A 125 7.95 7.13 15.46
CA LYS A 125 9.36 7.45 15.74
C LYS A 125 10.31 6.54 14.96
N TYR A 126 10.00 5.25 14.89
CA TYR A 126 10.88 4.24 14.29
C TYR A 126 10.49 3.87 12.85
N LYS A 127 9.54 4.53 12.24
CA LYS A 127 9.14 4.31 10.85
C LYS A 127 10.31 4.59 9.90
N GLY A 128 10.68 3.60 9.09
CA GLY A 128 11.88 3.65 8.26
C GLY A 128 13.21 3.50 9.04
N GLN A 129 13.17 3.34 10.37
CA GLN A 129 14.31 3.12 11.25
C GLN A 129 14.14 1.84 12.09
N GLY A 130 13.54 0.83 11.50
CA GLY A 130 13.29 -0.46 12.14
C GLY A 130 11.83 -0.91 12.10
N VAL A 131 10.85 -0.01 11.99
CA VAL A 131 9.45 -0.35 11.79
C VAL A 131 9.11 -0.34 10.30
N SER A 132 8.56 -1.46 9.81
CA SER A 132 8.13 -1.64 8.42
C SER A 132 6.78 -2.37 8.35
N ALA A 133 6.04 -2.14 7.28
CA ALA A 133 4.82 -2.87 6.94
C ALA A 133 4.95 -3.68 5.64
N CYS A 134 6.19 -3.93 5.20
CA CYS A 134 6.49 -4.66 3.95
C CYS A 134 7.79 -5.46 4.08
N ALA A 135 7.68 -6.74 4.39
CA ALA A 135 8.86 -7.62 4.50
C ALA A 135 9.61 -7.77 3.17
N THR A 136 8.92 -7.81 2.04
CA THR A 136 9.56 -7.92 0.71
C THR A 136 10.27 -6.65 0.28
N CYS A 137 9.90 -5.49 0.85
CA CYS A 137 10.57 -4.22 0.60
C CYS A 137 11.86 -4.12 1.41
N ASP A 138 11.75 -4.33 2.71
CA ASP A 138 12.80 -3.96 3.68
C ASP A 138 13.57 -5.16 4.25
N GLY A 139 13.07 -6.38 4.08
CA GLY A 139 13.65 -7.58 4.70
C GLY A 139 15.12 -7.81 4.36
N PHE A 140 15.59 -7.37 3.18
CA PHE A 140 16.99 -7.50 2.78
C PHE A 140 17.94 -6.74 3.72
N PHE A 141 17.55 -5.60 4.27
CA PHE A 141 18.36 -4.80 5.21
C PHE A 141 18.58 -5.51 6.55
N TYR A 142 17.77 -6.52 6.85
CA TYR A 142 17.82 -7.30 8.10
C TYR A 142 18.47 -8.68 7.95
N ARG A 143 19.27 -8.88 6.90
CA ARG A 143 20.04 -10.14 6.73
C ARG A 143 20.91 -10.41 7.94
N LYS A 144 20.84 -11.66 8.46
CA LYS A 144 21.57 -12.14 9.64
C LYS A 144 21.26 -11.40 10.95
N ARG A 145 20.22 -10.58 10.97
CA ARG A 145 19.70 -9.87 12.16
C ARG A 145 18.52 -10.61 12.78
N THR A 146 18.09 -10.15 13.94
CA THR A 146 16.88 -10.66 14.60
C THR A 146 15.73 -9.70 14.35
N VAL A 147 14.58 -10.23 13.92
CA VAL A 147 13.40 -9.41 13.60
C VAL A 147 12.14 -9.95 14.26
N ALA A 148 11.12 -9.11 14.39
CA ALA A 148 9.79 -9.52 14.81
C ALA A 148 8.78 -9.26 13.69
N VAL A 149 7.78 -10.15 13.58
CA VAL A 149 6.61 -10.01 12.69
C VAL A 149 5.36 -10.06 13.55
N VAL A 150 4.54 -9.02 13.46
CA VAL A 150 3.25 -8.97 14.17
C VAL A 150 2.14 -9.43 13.26
N GLY A 151 1.44 -10.47 13.66
CA GLY A 151 0.31 -11.00 12.92
C GLY A 151 0.19 -12.52 13.02
N GLY A 152 -0.94 -13.07 12.62
CA GLY A 152 -1.21 -14.52 12.69
C GLY A 152 -2.08 -15.03 11.54
N GLY A 153 -2.24 -14.27 10.46
CA GLY A 153 -2.89 -14.67 9.21
C GLY A 153 -1.89 -15.14 8.15
N ASP A 154 -2.37 -15.48 6.95
CA ASP A 154 -1.54 -15.95 5.84
C ASP A 154 -0.41 -14.98 5.51
N THR A 155 -0.70 -13.70 5.35
CA THR A 155 0.32 -12.66 5.10
C THR A 155 1.42 -12.66 6.16
N ALA A 156 1.06 -12.78 7.44
CA ALA A 156 2.06 -12.80 8.52
C ALA A 156 2.95 -14.06 8.46
N CYS A 157 2.38 -15.22 8.10
CA CYS A 157 3.14 -16.43 7.90
C CYS A 157 4.07 -16.34 6.67
N GLU A 158 3.57 -15.78 5.56
CA GLU A 158 4.38 -15.56 4.35
C GLU A 158 5.55 -14.61 4.62
N GLU A 159 5.29 -13.47 5.27
CA GLU A 159 6.33 -12.51 5.63
C GLU A 159 7.34 -13.09 6.62
N ALA A 160 6.89 -13.86 7.63
CA ALA A 160 7.78 -14.54 8.57
C ALA A 160 8.68 -15.56 7.87
N LEU A 161 8.13 -16.36 6.94
CA LEU A 161 8.92 -17.32 6.15
C LEU A 161 9.92 -16.62 5.23
N TYR A 162 9.50 -15.53 4.59
CA TYR A 162 10.39 -14.72 3.75
C TYR A 162 11.55 -14.15 4.59
N LEU A 163 11.25 -13.49 5.71
CA LEU A 163 12.26 -12.95 6.62
C LEU A 163 13.15 -14.04 7.21
N ALA A 164 12.62 -15.23 7.52
CA ALA A 164 13.40 -16.35 8.03
C ALA A 164 14.42 -16.90 7.00
N SER A 165 14.23 -16.62 5.72
CA SER A 165 15.24 -16.94 4.69
C SER A 165 16.45 -16.00 4.70
N LEU A 166 16.30 -14.81 5.28
CA LEU A 166 17.30 -13.74 5.33
C LEU A 166 17.86 -13.52 6.73
N ALA A 167 16.99 -13.44 7.74
CA ALA A 167 17.31 -13.11 9.11
C ALA A 167 17.93 -14.30 9.87
N LYS A 168 18.65 -13.97 10.94
CA LYS A 168 19.17 -14.95 11.90
C LYS A 168 18.05 -15.59 12.70
N LYS A 169 17.07 -14.78 13.12
CA LYS A 169 15.91 -15.21 13.93
C LYS A 169 14.69 -14.34 13.61
N VAL A 170 13.52 -14.93 13.62
CA VAL A 170 12.23 -14.25 13.48
C VAL A 170 11.35 -14.59 14.68
N TYR A 171 10.87 -13.57 15.39
CA TYR A 171 9.80 -13.71 16.35
C TYR A 171 8.47 -13.43 15.66
N MET A 172 7.50 -14.34 15.73
CA MET A 172 6.11 -14.04 15.35
C MET A 172 5.31 -13.69 16.60
N ILE A 173 4.83 -12.44 16.67
CA ILE A 173 4.03 -11.95 17.80
C ILE A 173 2.56 -12.11 17.45
N VAL A 174 1.88 -13.04 18.13
CA VAL A 174 0.50 -13.45 17.83
C VAL A 174 -0.38 -13.25 19.06
N ARG A 175 -1.34 -12.32 19.00
CA ARG A 175 -2.23 -12.01 20.13
C ARG A 175 -3.24 -13.13 20.50
N LYS A 176 -3.44 -14.10 19.64
CA LYS A 176 -4.34 -15.24 19.86
C LYS A 176 -3.53 -16.50 20.21
N PRO A 177 -4.14 -17.52 20.85
CA PRO A 177 -3.47 -18.79 21.13
C PRO A 177 -3.31 -19.68 19.87
N PHE A 178 -3.67 -19.18 18.69
CA PHE A 178 -3.59 -19.92 17.41
C PHE A 178 -3.33 -18.96 16.24
N LEU A 179 -2.79 -19.52 15.16
CA LEU A 179 -2.68 -18.86 13.86
C LEU A 179 -4.01 -19.01 13.09
N ARG A 180 -4.40 -17.95 12.36
CA ARG A 180 -5.59 -17.96 11.48
C ARG A 180 -5.25 -18.29 10.02
N ALA A 181 -3.97 -18.46 9.72
CA ALA A 181 -3.48 -18.82 8.40
C ALA A 181 -3.97 -20.21 7.98
N ALA A 182 -3.92 -20.50 6.68
CA ALA A 182 -4.16 -21.83 6.13
C ALA A 182 -3.23 -22.85 6.79
N GLU A 183 -3.71 -24.10 7.01
CA GLU A 183 -3.00 -25.14 7.76
C GLU A 183 -1.59 -25.40 7.22
N ILE A 184 -1.43 -25.42 5.91
CA ILE A 184 -0.13 -25.60 5.27
C ILE A 184 0.86 -24.48 5.63
N MET A 185 0.39 -23.24 5.77
CA MET A 185 1.22 -22.11 6.15
C MET A 185 1.60 -22.18 7.64
N GLN A 186 0.65 -22.58 8.48
CA GLN A 186 0.93 -22.83 9.90
C GLN A 186 2.00 -23.89 10.09
N GLN A 187 1.92 -25.01 9.33
CA GLN A 187 2.91 -26.08 9.39
C GLN A 187 4.29 -25.58 8.99
N ARG A 188 4.41 -24.89 7.84
CA ARG A 188 5.68 -24.33 7.35
C ARG A 188 6.36 -23.42 8.36
N VAL A 189 5.59 -22.53 9.02
CA VAL A 189 6.13 -21.62 10.02
C VAL A 189 6.60 -22.37 11.27
N LYS A 190 5.83 -23.37 11.73
CA LYS A 190 6.18 -24.20 12.93
C LYS A 190 7.41 -25.07 12.70
N GLU A 191 7.63 -25.53 11.46
CA GLU A 191 8.78 -26.38 11.09
C GLU A 191 10.06 -25.55 10.83
N LYS A 192 9.96 -24.22 10.74
CA LYS A 192 11.10 -23.37 10.45
C LYS A 192 11.92 -23.09 11.71
N GLU A 193 13.13 -23.66 11.81
CA GLU A 193 13.97 -23.66 13.02
C GLU A 193 14.28 -22.26 13.60
N ASN A 194 14.37 -21.23 12.73
CA ASN A 194 14.68 -19.87 13.14
C ASN A 194 13.45 -18.98 13.30
N ILE A 195 12.23 -19.55 13.30
CA ILE A 195 11.00 -18.85 13.68
C ILE A 195 10.56 -19.29 15.07
N GLU A 196 10.33 -18.34 15.94
CA GLU A 196 9.71 -18.54 17.26
C GLU A 196 8.38 -17.83 17.32
N ILE A 197 7.30 -18.57 17.62
CA ILE A 197 5.95 -18.01 17.69
C ILE A 197 5.63 -17.68 19.14
N LEU A 198 5.38 -16.42 19.42
CA LEU A 198 4.95 -15.90 20.70
C LEU A 198 3.43 -15.74 20.69
N PHE A 199 2.72 -16.80 21.08
CA PHE A 199 1.27 -16.76 21.19
C PHE A 199 0.80 -15.95 22.39
N GLU A 200 -0.46 -15.47 22.33
CA GLU A 200 -1.14 -14.70 23.38
C GLU A 200 -0.35 -13.47 23.82
N THR A 201 0.46 -12.94 22.88
CA THR A 201 1.43 -11.87 23.13
C THR A 201 1.05 -10.61 22.37
N ASN A 202 1.08 -9.47 23.06
CA ASN A 202 0.85 -8.14 22.52
C ASN A 202 2.11 -7.29 22.66
N THR A 203 2.36 -6.41 21.67
CA THR A 203 3.39 -5.38 21.78
C THR A 203 2.83 -4.19 22.52
N LYS A 204 3.60 -3.64 23.47
CA LYS A 204 3.26 -2.46 24.27
C LYS A 204 4.07 -1.24 23.92
N GLY A 205 5.23 -1.42 23.31
CA GLY A 205 6.11 -0.35 22.91
C GLY A 205 7.36 -0.89 22.21
N LEU A 206 8.10 0.00 21.61
CA LEU A 206 9.40 -0.24 20.99
C LEU A 206 10.45 0.61 21.66
N PHE A 207 11.69 0.17 21.69
CA PHE A 207 12.81 0.94 22.25
C PHE A 207 14.05 0.85 21.38
N GLY A 208 14.93 1.83 21.54
CA GLY A 208 16.21 1.96 20.86
C GLY A 208 16.65 3.42 20.74
N ASP A 209 17.92 3.64 20.48
CA ASP A 209 18.50 4.97 20.36
C ASP A 209 18.50 5.48 18.90
N ASN A 210 19.06 4.69 17.98
CA ASN A 210 19.22 5.05 16.56
C ASN A 210 18.39 4.18 15.63
N GLY A 211 17.25 3.67 16.09
CA GLY A 211 16.37 2.74 15.43
C GLY A 211 15.82 1.73 16.43
N VAL A 212 15.09 0.74 15.94
CA VAL A 212 14.55 -0.33 16.80
C VAL A 212 15.69 -1.22 17.29
N GLU A 213 15.81 -1.39 18.61
CA GLU A 213 16.73 -2.31 19.28
C GLU A 213 15.97 -3.37 20.10
N GLY A 214 14.67 -3.16 20.32
CA GLY A 214 13.83 -4.12 21.01
C GLY A 214 12.36 -3.72 21.08
N ALA A 215 11.58 -4.64 21.64
CA ALA A 215 10.14 -4.47 21.85
C ALA A 215 9.75 -4.89 23.27
N HIS A 216 8.89 -4.09 23.90
CA HIS A 216 8.20 -4.41 25.15
C HIS A 216 6.96 -5.24 24.83
N LEU A 217 6.90 -6.44 25.37
CA LEU A 217 5.82 -7.39 25.12
C LEU A 217 5.07 -7.74 26.41
N VAL A 218 3.80 -8.07 26.26
CA VAL A 218 2.97 -8.61 27.34
C VAL A 218 2.25 -9.84 26.84
N ARG A 219 2.46 -10.96 27.53
CA ARG A 219 1.72 -12.22 27.34
C ARG A 219 0.52 -12.25 28.26
N HIS A 220 -0.57 -12.88 27.83
CA HIS A 220 -1.83 -13.01 28.57
C HIS A 220 -2.38 -11.68 29.09
N LEU A 221 -2.33 -10.64 28.24
CA LEU A 221 -2.76 -9.29 28.59
C LEU A 221 -4.17 -9.24 29.19
N GLY A 222 -4.28 -8.72 30.41
CA GLY A 222 -5.52 -8.59 31.16
C GLY A 222 -5.96 -9.85 31.91
N GLU A 223 -5.12 -10.89 31.94
CA GLU A 223 -5.38 -12.14 32.66
C GLU A 223 -4.56 -12.24 33.97
N PRO A 224 -4.96 -13.13 34.94
CA PRO A 224 -4.23 -13.25 36.20
C PRO A 224 -2.77 -13.71 36.06
N ASN A 225 -2.40 -14.33 34.94
CA ASN A 225 -1.07 -14.78 34.59
C ASN A 225 -0.35 -13.86 33.61
N GLU A 226 -0.72 -12.57 33.58
CA GLU A 226 -0.08 -11.56 32.73
C GLU A 226 1.43 -11.50 33.04
N GLU A 227 2.23 -11.54 31.97
CA GLU A 227 3.68 -11.52 32.04
C GLU A 227 4.24 -10.47 31.07
N ALA A 228 4.96 -9.48 31.59
CA ALA A 228 5.68 -8.51 30.79
C ALA A 228 7.14 -8.93 30.60
N PHE A 229 7.65 -8.83 29.37
CA PHE A 229 9.03 -9.14 29.03
C PHE A 229 9.48 -8.38 27.78
N ASP A 230 10.79 -8.31 27.60
CA ASP A 230 11.40 -7.65 26.47
C ASP A 230 12.06 -8.65 25.53
N ILE A 231 12.08 -8.32 24.25
CA ILE A 231 12.88 -9.02 23.24
C ILE A 231 13.82 -8.04 22.55
N ALA A 232 15.03 -8.47 22.27
CA ALA A 232 15.98 -7.73 21.45
C ALA A 232 15.73 -8.05 19.97
N ILE A 233 15.50 -7.01 19.16
CA ILE A 233 15.25 -7.11 17.72
C ILE A 233 15.86 -5.92 17.01
N ASP A 234 16.25 -6.10 15.76
CA ASP A 234 16.78 -5.03 14.89
C ASP A 234 15.68 -4.47 13.96
N GLY A 235 14.56 -5.19 13.80
CA GLY A 235 13.46 -4.79 12.93
C GLY A 235 12.10 -5.34 13.40
N PHE A 236 11.06 -4.56 13.17
CA PHE A 236 9.68 -4.83 13.60
C PHE A 236 8.75 -4.69 12.42
N PHE A 237 8.18 -5.79 11.95
CA PHE A 237 7.35 -5.89 10.75
C PHE A 237 5.88 -6.06 11.11
N LEU A 238 5.03 -5.19 10.55
CA LEU A 238 3.60 -5.18 10.80
C LEU A 238 2.84 -5.91 9.69
N ALA A 239 2.54 -7.17 9.90
CA ALA A 239 1.77 -8.01 8.99
C ALA A 239 0.30 -8.17 9.42
N ILE A 240 -0.34 -7.06 9.83
CA ILE A 240 -1.72 -7.00 10.33
C ILE A 240 -2.73 -6.51 9.29
N GLY A 241 -2.28 -6.39 8.04
CA GLY A 241 -3.07 -6.07 6.86
C GLY A 241 -3.03 -4.60 6.46
N HIS A 242 -3.75 -4.31 5.38
CA HIS A 242 -3.89 -2.98 4.81
C HIS A 242 -5.38 -2.60 4.77
N LYS A 243 -5.64 -1.30 4.66
CA LYS A 243 -6.97 -0.74 4.41
C LYS A 243 -6.92 -0.04 3.04
N PRO A 244 -7.63 -0.51 2.02
CA PRO A 244 -7.71 0.21 0.74
C PRO A 244 -8.43 1.54 0.92
N ASN A 245 -7.98 2.57 0.19
CA ASN A 245 -8.53 3.91 0.28
C ASN A 245 -9.73 4.04 -0.66
N THR A 246 -10.85 3.40 -0.28
CA THR A 246 -12.06 3.23 -1.10
C THR A 246 -13.30 3.92 -0.54
N GLU A 247 -13.19 4.72 0.52
CA GLU A 247 -14.34 5.32 1.21
C GLU A 247 -15.23 6.15 0.25
N LEU A 248 -14.60 6.90 -0.67
CA LEU A 248 -15.28 7.73 -1.68
C LEU A 248 -16.14 6.92 -2.66
N PHE A 249 -15.84 5.64 -2.82
CA PHE A 249 -16.42 4.77 -3.86
C PHE A 249 -17.45 3.77 -3.32
N LYS A 250 -17.61 3.70 -2.00
CA LYS A 250 -18.51 2.77 -1.33
C LYS A 250 -19.96 2.92 -1.79
N GLY A 251 -20.61 1.78 -2.07
CA GLY A 251 -22.00 1.74 -2.52
C GLY A 251 -22.21 2.01 -4.02
N HIS A 252 -21.14 2.41 -4.74
CA HIS A 252 -21.20 2.68 -6.19
C HIS A 252 -20.30 1.73 -6.99
N ILE A 253 -19.10 1.48 -6.49
CA ILE A 253 -18.13 0.57 -7.12
C ILE A 253 -18.09 -0.74 -6.32
N ASP A 254 -18.03 -1.87 -7.03
CA ASP A 254 -17.97 -3.19 -6.43
C ASP A 254 -16.66 -3.38 -5.67
N LEU A 255 -16.78 -3.69 -4.37
CA LEU A 255 -15.66 -3.99 -3.49
C LEU A 255 -15.68 -5.47 -3.11
N ASP A 256 -14.49 -6.00 -2.79
CA ASP A 256 -14.38 -7.32 -2.18
C ASP A 256 -14.66 -7.26 -0.67
N GLU A 257 -14.59 -8.41 0.01
CA GLU A 257 -14.84 -8.53 1.45
C GLU A 257 -13.84 -7.75 2.31
N GLN A 258 -12.67 -7.42 1.76
CA GLN A 258 -11.61 -6.65 2.43
C GLN A 258 -11.68 -5.16 2.09
N GLY A 259 -12.57 -4.76 1.16
CA GLY A 259 -12.81 -3.40 0.73
C GLY A 259 -11.97 -2.94 -0.47
N PHE A 260 -11.23 -3.83 -1.14
CA PHE A 260 -10.52 -3.52 -2.38
C PHE A 260 -11.48 -3.44 -3.58
N ILE A 261 -11.18 -2.57 -4.54
CA ILE A 261 -11.99 -2.44 -5.76
C ILE A 261 -11.86 -3.71 -6.60
N LYS A 262 -13.00 -4.30 -6.96
CA LYS A 262 -13.05 -5.40 -7.92
C LYS A 262 -12.87 -4.89 -9.33
N VAL A 263 -11.94 -5.49 -10.05
CA VAL A 263 -11.73 -5.26 -11.48
C VAL A 263 -11.97 -6.54 -12.25
N VAL A 264 -12.35 -6.42 -13.50
CA VAL A 264 -12.46 -7.58 -14.41
C VAL A 264 -11.07 -8.24 -14.50
N PRO A 265 -10.93 -9.54 -14.25
CA PRO A 265 -9.64 -10.22 -14.24
C PRO A 265 -8.79 -9.93 -15.47
N GLY A 266 -7.53 -9.55 -15.25
CA GLY A 266 -6.59 -9.20 -16.32
C GLY A 266 -6.70 -7.77 -16.83
N THR A 267 -7.70 -7.00 -16.41
CA THR A 267 -7.95 -5.61 -16.82
C THR A 267 -7.85 -4.64 -15.64
N ALA A 268 -8.11 -3.35 -15.88
CA ALA A 268 -8.30 -2.32 -14.85
C ALA A 268 -9.78 -1.86 -14.76
N THR A 269 -10.68 -2.48 -15.53
CA THR A 269 -12.09 -2.07 -15.68
C THR A 269 -12.88 -2.45 -14.44
N THR A 270 -13.64 -1.48 -13.88
CA THR A 270 -14.57 -1.69 -12.77
C THR A 270 -15.98 -2.06 -13.29
N ASN A 271 -16.95 -2.20 -12.38
CA ASN A 271 -18.36 -2.38 -12.73
C ASN A 271 -19.00 -1.14 -13.40
N LEU A 272 -18.40 0.06 -13.28
CA LEU A 272 -18.93 1.29 -13.88
C LEU A 272 -18.19 1.66 -15.17
N PRO A 273 -18.92 1.98 -16.26
CA PRO A 273 -18.32 2.32 -17.55
C PRO A 273 -17.45 3.59 -17.47
N GLY A 274 -16.20 3.54 -17.98
CA GLY A 274 -15.28 4.66 -17.97
C GLY A 274 -14.58 4.89 -16.62
N ILE A 275 -14.78 3.99 -15.65
CA ILE A 275 -14.06 4.02 -14.37
C ILE A 275 -13.12 2.82 -14.28
N PHE A 276 -11.86 3.09 -14.01
CA PHE A 276 -10.78 2.12 -13.93
C PHE A 276 -10.10 2.22 -12.57
N ALA A 277 -9.54 1.11 -12.08
CA ALA A 277 -8.79 1.08 -10.83
C ALA A 277 -7.39 0.48 -11.02
N ALA A 278 -6.40 1.05 -10.37
CA ALA A 278 -5.01 0.66 -10.50
C ALA A 278 -4.22 0.83 -9.18
N GLY A 279 -3.21 -0.01 -8.98
CA GLY A 279 -2.40 -0.04 -7.78
C GLY A 279 -3.09 -0.73 -6.61
N ASP A 280 -2.59 -0.45 -5.42
CA ASP A 280 -2.95 -1.17 -4.21
C ASP A 280 -4.43 -1.03 -3.81
N VAL A 281 -5.16 -0.08 -4.37
CA VAL A 281 -6.61 0.06 -4.17
C VAL A 281 -7.41 -1.12 -4.74
N ALA A 282 -6.84 -1.83 -5.73
CA ALA A 282 -7.42 -2.99 -6.40
C ALA A 282 -6.51 -4.24 -6.34
N ASP A 283 -5.37 -4.16 -5.63
CA ASP A 283 -4.43 -5.27 -5.46
C ASP A 283 -4.26 -5.64 -3.98
N PRO A 284 -5.02 -6.62 -3.48
CA PRO A 284 -4.87 -7.11 -2.11
C PRO A 284 -3.62 -7.98 -1.90
N ILE A 285 -2.91 -8.38 -2.97
CA ILE A 285 -1.91 -9.45 -2.94
C ILE A 285 -0.48 -8.89 -2.99
N TYR A 286 -0.11 -8.21 -4.07
CA TYR A 286 1.31 -7.89 -4.33
C TYR A 286 1.78 -6.62 -3.63
N ARG A 287 1.05 -5.52 -3.76
CA ARG A 287 1.36 -4.22 -3.15
C ARG A 287 2.83 -3.80 -3.36
N GLN A 288 3.26 -3.85 -4.61
CA GLN A 288 4.61 -3.47 -5.04
C GLN A 288 4.57 -2.28 -6.00
N GLY A 289 5.52 -1.34 -5.85
CA GLY A 289 5.58 -0.14 -6.70
C GLY A 289 5.58 -0.44 -8.19
N VAL A 290 6.33 -1.45 -8.63
CA VAL A 290 6.40 -1.87 -10.04
C VAL A 290 5.09 -2.50 -10.54
N VAL A 291 4.39 -3.26 -9.69
CA VAL A 291 3.07 -3.84 -10.03
C VAL A 291 2.02 -2.73 -10.12
N ALA A 292 2.03 -1.80 -9.16
CA ALA A 292 1.18 -0.62 -9.16
C ALA A 292 1.41 0.23 -10.43
N ALA A 293 2.65 0.52 -10.79
CA ALA A 293 3.01 1.23 -12.01
C ALA A 293 2.48 0.51 -13.27
N GLY A 294 2.70 -0.81 -13.37
CA GLY A 294 2.19 -1.61 -14.50
C GLY A 294 0.66 -1.58 -14.60
N SER A 295 -0.05 -1.61 -13.48
CA SER A 295 -1.51 -1.50 -13.46
C SER A 295 -2.00 -0.11 -13.86
N GLY A 296 -1.27 0.96 -13.51
CA GLY A 296 -1.52 2.33 -13.95
C GLY A 296 -1.44 2.49 -15.46
N ALA A 297 -0.39 1.91 -16.09
CA ALA A 297 -0.26 1.87 -17.55
C ALA A 297 -1.46 1.17 -18.19
N LYS A 298 -1.90 0.02 -17.64
CA LYS A 298 -3.06 -0.72 -18.10
C LYS A 298 -4.34 0.13 -18.04
N ALA A 299 -4.59 0.79 -16.91
CA ALA A 299 -5.77 1.63 -16.72
C ALA A 299 -5.84 2.77 -17.73
N ALA A 300 -4.70 3.45 -18.00
CA ALA A 300 -4.65 4.53 -18.99
C ALA A 300 -4.91 4.03 -20.42
N ILE A 301 -4.35 2.88 -20.80
CA ILE A 301 -4.59 2.26 -22.12
C ILE A 301 -6.07 1.88 -22.29
N GLU A 302 -6.70 1.37 -21.22
CA GLU A 302 -8.12 1.01 -21.25
C GLU A 302 -9.01 2.25 -21.29
N ALA A 303 -8.65 3.33 -20.57
CA ALA A 303 -9.34 4.61 -20.64
C ALA A 303 -9.29 5.21 -22.07
N ASP A 304 -8.15 5.19 -22.73
CA ASP A 304 -8.01 5.61 -24.13
C ASP A 304 -8.92 4.79 -25.06
N ARG A 305 -8.87 3.46 -24.97
CA ARG A 305 -9.73 2.55 -25.75
C ARG A 305 -11.22 2.78 -25.50
N TYR A 306 -11.58 3.14 -24.28
CA TYR A 306 -12.97 3.47 -23.94
C TYR A 306 -13.40 4.78 -24.61
N LEU A 307 -12.58 5.82 -24.50
CA LEU A 307 -12.86 7.13 -25.12
C LEU A 307 -12.94 7.09 -26.64
N GLN A 308 -12.18 6.20 -27.29
CA GLN A 308 -12.26 6.01 -28.76
C GLN A 308 -13.58 5.38 -29.22
N LYS A 309 -14.42 4.88 -28.31
CA LYS A 309 -15.71 4.25 -28.61
C LYS A 309 -16.90 5.16 -28.29
N LEU A 310 -16.66 6.34 -27.69
CA LEU A 310 -17.67 7.37 -27.44
C LEU A 310 -17.83 8.27 -28.66
#